data_bcc7b587b5cf98b439c8d5b63b365da0
#
_entry.id   bcc7b587b5cf98b439c8d5b63b365da0
#
_cell.length_a   1.000
_cell.length_b   1.000
_cell.length_c   1.000
_cell.angle_alpha   90.00
_cell.angle_beta   90.00
_cell.angle_gamma   90.00
#
_symmetry.space_group_name_H-M   'P 1'
#
loop_
_entity.id
_entity.type
_entity.pdbx_description
1 polymer ?
#
loop_
_entity_poly.entity_id
_entity_poly.type
_entity_poly.pdbx_seq_one_letter_code
_entity_poly.pdbx_strand_id
1 'polypeptide(L)'
;MHTYGERRRDEPPGRPPARAIVRAQVTEEPIDPARHAAEVDRPQAGAVVTFSGVVRDHDDGRSVDRIAYVAHPDAADVLSRIAQDVAARTEVEALAVSHRVGELGIGECALAVAVSAAHRGEAFAAAALLVDEVKRLLPVWKRQVFTDGTDEWVGCA
;
A
#
# COMPACT_ATOMS: atom_id res chain seq x y z
N MET A 1 -10.06 36.64 -1.37
CA MET A 1 -8.77 36.34 -0.78
C MET A 1 -9.02 35.45 0.43
N HIS A 2 -8.84 34.14 0.29
CA HIS A 2 -8.99 33.24 1.42
C HIS A 2 -7.71 33.23 2.22
N THR A 3 -7.77 33.84 3.41
CA THR A 3 -6.78 33.63 4.44
C THR A 3 -6.85 32.18 4.89
N TYR A 4 -5.75 31.46 4.79
CA TYR A 4 -5.57 30.19 5.47
C TYR A 4 -5.91 30.37 6.93
N GLY A 5 -6.96 29.69 7.40
CA GLY A 5 -7.48 29.85 8.73
C GLY A 5 -6.39 29.67 9.79
N GLU A 6 -6.29 30.64 10.65
CA GLU A 6 -5.54 30.55 11.89
C GLU A 6 -5.96 29.27 12.63
N ARG A 7 -5.03 28.37 12.82
CA ARG A 7 -5.22 27.26 13.74
C ARG A 7 -5.51 27.85 15.11
N ARG A 8 -6.65 27.50 15.65
CA ARG A 8 -7.02 27.91 17.00
C ARG A 8 -5.95 27.40 17.96
N ARG A 9 -5.28 28.31 18.63
CA ARG A 9 -4.18 28.01 19.55
C ARG A 9 -4.62 27.39 20.88
N ASP A 10 -5.90 27.18 21.06
CA ASP A 10 -6.49 26.79 22.34
C ASP A 10 -7.09 25.38 22.34
N GLU A 11 -6.89 24.61 21.28
CA GLU A 11 -7.22 23.20 21.33
C GLU A 11 -6.06 22.48 22.06
N PRO A 12 -6.34 21.79 23.17
CA PRO A 12 -5.27 20.99 23.80
C PRO A 12 -4.68 20.12 22.71
N PRO A 13 -3.37 19.77 22.79
CA PRO A 13 -2.77 18.86 21.82
C PRO A 13 -3.61 17.59 21.87
N GLY A 14 -4.64 17.60 21.06
CA GLY A 14 -5.51 16.46 20.90
C GLY A 14 -4.59 15.31 20.54
N ARG A 15 -4.74 14.20 21.19
CA ARG A 15 -4.27 12.92 20.66
C ARG A 15 -4.40 13.04 19.15
N PRO A 16 -3.29 12.96 18.38
CA PRO A 16 -3.38 13.11 16.95
C PRO A 16 -4.52 12.20 16.50
N PRO A 17 -5.49 12.70 15.73
CA PRO A 17 -6.62 11.89 15.34
C PRO A 17 -6.02 10.56 14.90
N ALA A 18 -6.50 9.47 15.48
CA ALA A 18 -6.01 8.16 15.12
C ALA A 18 -6.26 8.07 13.63
N ARG A 19 -5.25 8.45 12.86
CA ARG A 19 -5.31 8.48 11.42
C ARG A 19 -5.70 7.10 11.03
N ALA A 20 -6.86 6.97 10.42
CA ALA A 20 -7.50 5.68 10.33
C ALA A 20 -6.68 4.78 9.41
N ILE A 21 -5.95 3.86 10.01
CA ILE A 21 -5.43 2.71 9.30
C ILE A 21 -6.60 1.76 9.16
N VAL A 22 -7.26 1.83 8.02
CA VAL A 22 -8.48 1.08 7.76
C VAL A 22 -8.18 -0.38 7.48
N ARG A 23 -7.01 -0.62 6.87
CA ARG A 23 -6.57 -1.95 6.48
C ARG A 23 -5.05 -1.98 6.39
N ALA A 24 -4.46 -3.02 6.97
CA ALA A 24 -3.07 -3.38 6.79
C ALA A 24 -2.98 -4.89 6.88
N GLN A 25 -3.02 -5.58 5.74
CA GLN A 25 -3.14 -7.05 5.73
C GLN A 25 -2.22 -7.71 4.71
N VAL A 26 -1.76 -8.89 5.07
CA VAL A 26 -1.18 -9.88 4.17
C VAL A 26 -2.22 -10.99 4.01
N THR A 27 -2.57 -11.35 2.79
CA THR A 27 -3.67 -12.27 2.54
C THR A 27 -3.40 -13.17 1.33
N GLU A 28 -3.93 -14.38 1.35
CA GLU A 28 -3.96 -15.28 0.19
C GLU A 28 -5.16 -14.98 -0.74
N GLU A 29 -6.16 -14.27 -0.23
CA GLU A 29 -7.36 -13.92 -0.98
C GLU A 29 -7.08 -12.85 -2.03
N PRO A 30 -7.81 -12.85 -3.16
CA PRO A 30 -7.76 -11.76 -4.12
C PRO A 30 -8.03 -10.41 -3.45
N ILE A 31 -7.26 -9.40 -3.84
CA ILE A 31 -7.40 -8.04 -3.31
C ILE A 31 -7.98 -7.12 -4.38
N ASP A 32 -8.87 -6.22 -3.94
CA ASP A 32 -9.58 -5.27 -4.80
C ASP A 32 -9.16 -3.84 -4.47
N PRO A 33 -8.37 -3.18 -5.35
CA PRO A 33 -7.97 -1.79 -5.15
C PRO A 33 -9.16 -0.82 -5.03
N ALA A 34 -10.24 -1.06 -5.75
CA ALA A 34 -11.43 -0.22 -5.69
C ALA A 34 -12.09 -0.24 -4.30
N ARG A 35 -12.08 -1.40 -3.65
CA ARG A 35 -12.55 -1.53 -2.27
C ARG A 35 -11.67 -0.74 -1.30
N HIS A 36 -10.36 -0.78 -1.49
CA HIS A 36 -9.42 0.01 -0.68
C HIS A 36 -9.68 1.50 -0.81
N ALA A 37 -9.91 1.98 -2.05
CA ALA A 37 -10.27 3.36 -2.30
C ALA A 37 -11.55 3.79 -1.58
N ALA A 38 -12.59 2.96 -1.62
CA ALA A 38 -13.85 3.22 -0.93
C ALA A 38 -13.70 3.27 0.59
N GLU A 39 -12.86 2.41 1.16
CA GLU A 39 -12.63 2.32 2.60
C GLU A 39 -11.90 3.54 3.18
N VAL A 40 -11.10 4.25 2.39
CA VAL A 40 -10.37 5.44 2.85
C VAL A 40 -11.12 6.74 2.62
N ASP A 41 -12.27 6.70 1.97
CA ASP A 41 -13.07 7.89 1.71
C ASP A 41 -13.49 8.56 3.01
N ARG A 42 -13.30 9.89 3.08
CA ARG A 42 -13.65 10.71 4.23
C ARG A 42 -14.22 12.05 3.76
N PRO A 43 -15.22 12.60 4.46
CA PRO A 43 -15.81 13.89 4.07
C PRO A 43 -14.82 15.04 4.02
N GLN A 44 -13.77 15.00 4.86
CA GLN A 44 -12.72 16.02 4.93
C GLN A 44 -11.57 15.80 3.93
N ALA A 45 -11.57 14.68 3.22
CA ALA A 45 -10.54 14.38 2.24
C ALA A 45 -10.94 14.89 0.86
N GLY A 46 -10.09 15.71 0.27
CA GLY A 46 -10.27 16.23 -1.09
C GLY A 46 -9.57 15.39 -2.16
N ALA A 47 -8.74 14.42 -1.75
CA ALA A 47 -7.98 13.57 -2.65
C ALA A 47 -7.92 12.13 -2.17
N VAL A 48 -8.12 11.20 -3.08
CA VAL A 48 -7.90 9.76 -2.89
C VAL A 48 -6.94 9.28 -3.96
N VAL A 49 -5.85 8.65 -3.56
CA VAL A 49 -4.87 8.05 -4.47
C VAL A 49 -4.86 6.55 -4.25
N THR A 50 -4.94 5.81 -5.33
CA THR A 50 -4.91 4.35 -5.34
C THR A 50 -3.72 3.87 -6.16
N PHE A 51 -2.99 2.93 -5.62
CA PHE A 51 -1.91 2.23 -6.31
C PHE A 51 -2.26 0.74 -6.40
N SER A 52 -2.02 0.17 -7.58
CA SER A 52 -2.12 -1.27 -7.82
C SER A 52 -0.81 -1.78 -8.40
N GLY A 53 -0.11 -2.61 -7.64
CA GLY A 53 1.01 -3.39 -8.16
C GLY A 53 0.47 -4.70 -8.72
N VAL A 54 0.63 -4.91 -10.02
CA VAL A 54 0.09 -6.08 -10.71
C VAL A 54 1.20 -6.93 -11.30
N VAL A 55 0.90 -8.21 -11.50
CA VAL A 55 1.84 -9.14 -12.13
C VAL A 55 1.88 -8.85 -13.62
N ARG A 56 3.06 -8.48 -14.13
CA ARG A 56 3.27 -8.24 -15.56
C ARG A 56 3.83 -9.48 -16.26
N ASP A 57 3.66 -9.54 -17.56
CA ASP A 57 3.98 -10.72 -18.39
C ASP A 57 5.45 -10.83 -18.79
N HIS A 58 6.30 -9.92 -18.36
CA HIS A 58 7.73 -9.94 -18.67
C HIS A 58 8.56 -9.31 -17.54
N ASP A 59 9.80 -9.76 -17.44
CA ASP A 59 10.81 -9.20 -16.57
C ASP A 59 12.19 -9.40 -17.21
N ASP A 60 12.96 -8.31 -17.34
CA ASP A 60 14.29 -8.30 -17.96
C ASP A 60 14.32 -9.01 -19.33
N GLY A 61 13.32 -8.73 -20.17
CA GLY A 61 13.18 -9.30 -21.51
C GLY A 61 12.72 -10.77 -21.56
N ARG A 62 12.38 -11.35 -20.41
CA ARG A 62 11.91 -12.74 -20.30
C ARG A 62 10.39 -12.77 -20.08
N SER A 63 9.71 -13.70 -20.73
CA SER A 63 8.28 -13.90 -20.55
C SER A 63 7.97 -14.60 -19.22
N VAL A 64 7.14 -13.97 -18.41
CA VAL A 64 6.69 -14.48 -17.11
C VAL A 64 5.36 -15.19 -17.28
N ASP A 65 5.26 -16.38 -16.69
CA ASP A 65 4.03 -17.18 -16.66
C ASP A 65 3.20 -16.90 -15.41
N ARG A 66 3.85 -16.88 -14.26
CA ARG A 66 3.22 -16.62 -12.98
C ARG A 66 4.25 -16.19 -11.92
N ILE A 67 3.75 -15.65 -10.83
CA ILE A 67 4.55 -15.33 -9.65
C ILE A 67 3.95 -16.03 -8.44
N ALA A 68 4.81 -16.57 -7.58
CA ALA A 68 4.42 -17.03 -6.25
C ALA A 68 5.07 -16.12 -5.21
N TYR A 69 4.27 -15.57 -4.30
CA TYR A 69 4.76 -14.80 -3.16
C TYR A 69 4.72 -15.63 -1.89
N VAL A 70 5.82 -15.60 -1.15
CA VAL A 70 5.95 -16.28 0.15
C VAL A 70 6.28 -15.23 1.21
N ALA A 71 5.46 -15.18 2.25
CA ALA A 71 5.65 -14.24 3.34
C ALA A 71 6.27 -14.91 4.57
N HIS A 72 7.16 -14.17 5.25
CA HIS A 72 7.58 -14.53 6.60
C HIS A 72 6.38 -14.49 7.56
N PRO A 73 6.33 -15.33 8.61
CA PRO A 73 5.23 -15.29 9.59
C PRO A 73 4.98 -13.92 10.22
N ASP A 74 6.00 -13.07 10.33
CA ASP A 74 5.89 -11.73 10.91
C ASP A 74 5.44 -10.66 9.89
N ALA A 75 5.21 -11.01 8.62
CA ALA A 75 4.92 -10.04 7.57
C ALA A 75 3.68 -9.18 7.88
N ALA A 76 2.63 -9.76 8.43
CA ALA A 76 1.42 -9.00 8.80
C ALA A 76 1.71 -7.94 9.87
N ASP A 77 2.49 -8.27 10.89
CA ASP A 77 2.89 -7.32 11.94
C ASP A 77 3.81 -6.23 11.40
N VAL A 78 4.73 -6.59 10.51
CA VAL A 78 5.61 -5.62 9.85
C VAL A 78 4.79 -4.65 9.00
N LEU A 79 3.82 -5.15 8.23
CA LEU A 79 2.94 -4.30 7.42
C LEU A 79 2.13 -3.33 8.28
N SER A 80 1.60 -3.78 9.40
CA SER A 80 0.91 -2.91 10.36
C SER A 80 1.81 -1.80 10.87
N ARG A 81 3.07 -2.10 11.20
CA ARG A 81 4.04 -1.09 11.66
C ARG A 81 4.41 -0.10 10.55
N ILE A 82 4.56 -0.58 9.33
CA ILE A 82 4.79 0.29 8.17
C ILE A 82 3.63 1.27 8.01
N ALA A 83 2.39 0.79 8.07
CA ALA A 83 1.20 1.62 7.95
C ALA A 83 1.14 2.67 9.06
N GLN A 84 1.43 2.30 10.30
CA GLN A 84 1.49 3.23 11.44
C GLN A 84 2.57 4.29 11.27
N ASP A 85 3.78 3.90 10.84
CA ASP A 85 4.88 4.81 10.59
C ASP A 85 4.54 5.82 9.48
N VAL A 86 4.01 5.36 8.38
CA VAL A 86 3.61 6.24 7.27
C VAL A 86 2.48 7.19 7.71
N ALA A 87 1.48 6.70 8.43
CA ALA A 87 0.41 7.55 8.96
C ALA A 87 0.94 8.64 9.91
N ALA A 88 1.96 8.31 10.71
CA ALA A 88 2.59 9.27 11.63
C ALA A 88 3.45 10.32 10.91
N ARG A 89 4.04 9.97 9.77
CA ARG A 89 4.97 10.83 9.01
C ARG A 89 4.33 11.64 7.90
N THR A 90 3.05 11.46 7.66
CA THR A 90 2.31 12.08 6.54
C THR A 90 1.02 12.73 7.02
N GLU A 91 0.41 13.53 6.14
CA GLU A 91 -0.84 14.26 6.41
C GLU A 91 -2.08 13.51 5.87
N VAL A 92 -2.07 12.17 5.94
CA VAL A 92 -3.21 11.37 5.49
C VAL A 92 -4.39 11.44 6.46
N GLU A 93 -5.60 11.34 5.93
CA GLU A 93 -6.83 11.13 6.71
C GLU A 93 -7.05 9.64 6.99
N ALA A 94 -6.85 8.80 5.98
CA ALA A 94 -6.97 7.35 6.10
C ALA A 94 -6.04 6.65 5.10
N LEU A 95 -5.64 5.43 5.43
CA LEU A 95 -4.89 4.58 4.51
C LEU A 95 -5.32 3.11 4.62
N ALA A 96 -5.17 2.40 3.53
CA ALA A 96 -5.41 0.98 3.41
C ALA A 96 -4.31 0.35 2.57
N VAL A 97 -3.76 -0.77 3.02
CA VAL A 97 -2.73 -1.51 2.30
C VAL A 97 -2.95 -3.01 2.45
N SER A 98 -2.83 -3.72 1.33
CA SER A 98 -2.88 -5.19 1.33
C SER A 98 -1.81 -5.72 0.40
N HIS A 99 -1.09 -6.73 0.86
CA HIS A 99 -0.20 -7.54 0.03
C HIS A 99 -0.77 -8.96 -0.09
N ARG A 100 -0.95 -9.42 -1.32
CA ARG A 100 -1.37 -10.79 -1.60
C ARG A 100 -0.15 -11.71 -1.61
N VAL A 101 -0.33 -12.92 -1.09
CA VAL A 101 0.65 -14.00 -1.13
C VAL A 101 0.03 -15.23 -1.78
N GLY A 102 0.87 -16.21 -2.08
CA GLY A 102 0.46 -17.38 -2.85
C GLY A 102 0.73 -17.20 -4.34
N GLU A 103 0.11 -18.01 -5.17
CA GLU A 103 0.29 -17.99 -6.62
C GLU A 103 -0.60 -16.95 -7.28
N LEU A 104 0.01 -16.09 -8.09
CA LEU A 104 -0.65 -15.06 -8.86
C LEU A 104 -0.34 -15.21 -10.35
N GLY A 105 -1.38 -15.11 -11.17
CA GLY A 105 -1.26 -15.03 -12.61
C GLY A 105 -1.05 -13.62 -13.12
N ILE A 106 -0.77 -13.51 -14.41
CA ILE A 106 -0.59 -12.22 -15.09
C ILE A 106 -1.83 -11.34 -14.91
N GLY A 107 -1.60 -10.06 -14.56
CA GLY A 107 -2.66 -9.07 -14.36
C GLY A 107 -3.30 -9.10 -12.97
N GLU A 108 -3.01 -10.09 -12.14
CA GLU A 108 -3.53 -10.12 -10.77
C GLU A 108 -2.82 -9.10 -9.88
N CYS A 109 -3.57 -8.53 -8.95
CA CYS A 109 -3.06 -7.52 -8.03
C CYS A 109 -2.29 -8.15 -6.87
N ALA A 110 -1.02 -7.81 -6.75
CA ALA A 110 -0.15 -8.26 -5.67
C ALA A 110 -0.12 -7.29 -4.49
N LEU A 111 -0.18 -5.99 -4.77
CA LEU A 111 -0.15 -4.93 -3.77
C LEU A 111 -1.20 -3.89 -4.10
N ALA A 112 -2.11 -3.64 -3.16
CA ALA A 112 -3.08 -2.56 -3.25
C ALA A 112 -2.83 -1.55 -2.13
N VAL A 113 -2.79 -0.28 -2.49
CA VAL A 113 -2.66 0.84 -1.56
C VAL A 113 -3.72 1.88 -1.90
N ALA A 114 -4.40 2.39 -0.90
CA ALA A 114 -5.23 3.58 -1.03
C ALA A 114 -4.95 4.53 0.11
N VAL A 115 -4.85 5.79 -0.19
CA VAL A 115 -4.71 6.86 0.81
C VAL A 115 -5.67 7.99 0.49
N SER A 116 -6.20 8.62 1.54
CA SER A 116 -6.96 9.86 1.43
C SER A 116 -6.28 10.96 2.22
N ALA A 117 -6.34 12.17 1.70
CA ALA A 117 -5.79 13.36 2.33
C ALA A 117 -6.60 14.59 1.93
N ALA A 118 -6.39 15.69 2.64
CA ALA A 118 -7.07 16.95 2.30
C ALA A 118 -6.74 17.40 0.87
N HIS A 119 -5.48 17.24 0.46
CA HIS A 119 -4.97 17.73 -0.84
C HIS A 119 -4.17 16.65 -1.58
N ARG A 120 -4.15 16.76 -2.93
CA ARG A 120 -3.50 15.79 -3.81
C ARG A 120 -2.00 15.59 -3.54
N GLY A 121 -1.27 16.66 -3.23
CA GLY A 121 0.17 16.58 -2.96
C GLY A 121 0.48 15.66 -1.79
N GLU A 122 -0.25 15.79 -0.72
CA GLU A 122 -0.14 14.96 0.49
C GLU A 122 -0.55 13.50 0.19
N ALA A 123 -1.61 13.31 -0.59
CA ALA A 123 -2.08 11.98 -0.96
C ALA A 123 -1.06 11.24 -1.84
N PHE A 124 -0.52 11.88 -2.87
CA PHE A 124 0.53 11.28 -3.72
C PHE A 124 1.80 10.99 -2.94
N ALA A 125 2.25 11.92 -2.11
CA ALA A 125 3.45 11.73 -1.29
C ALA A 125 3.32 10.55 -0.33
N ALA A 126 2.18 10.44 0.34
CA ALA A 126 1.91 9.34 1.28
C ALA A 126 1.78 7.99 0.57
N ALA A 127 1.11 7.94 -0.57
CA ALA A 127 1.00 6.71 -1.35
C ALA A 127 2.37 6.22 -1.84
N ALA A 128 3.21 7.11 -2.37
CA ALA A 128 4.56 6.78 -2.80
C ALA A 128 5.42 6.29 -1.63
N LEU A 129 5.38 6.96 -0.49
CA LEU A 129 6.12 6.56 0.71
C LEU A 129 5.66 5.17 1.19
N LEU A 130 4.37 4.93 1.23
CA LEU A 130 3.82 3.64 1.69
C LEU A 130 4.28 2.49 0.78
N VAL A 131 4.21 2.67 -0.53
CA VAL A 131 4.70 1.66 -1.49
C VAL A 131 6.20 1.43 -1.32
N ASP A 132 7.00 2.48 -1.20
CA ASP A 132 8.45 2.39 -1.04
C ASP A 132 8.83 1.67 0.27
N GLU A 133 8.17 1.99 1.37
CA GLU A 133 8.41 1.35 2.66
C GLU A 133 8.00 -0.14 2.65
N VAL A 134 6.89 -0.47 2.00
CA VAL A 134 6.48 -1.88 1.82
C VAL A 134 7.55 -2.65 1.05
N LYS A 135 8.03 -2.10 -0.07
CA LYS A 135 9.07 -2.73 -0.89
C LYS A 135 10.40 -2.85 -0.16
N ARG A 136 10.71 -1.92 0.71
CA ARG A 136 11.96 -1.90 1.47
C ARG A 136 11.95 -2.85 2.66
N LEU A 137 10.82 -2.99 3.36
CA LEU A 137 10.76 -3.59 4.70
C LEU A 137 9.93 -4.87 4.79
N LEU A 138 8.95 -5.06 3.92
CA LEU A 138 8.06 -6.21 4.05
C LEU A 138 8.80 -7.51 3.72
N PRO A 139 8.88 -8.47 4.66
CA PRO A 139 9.59 -9.72 4.44
C PRO A 139 8.76 -10.70 3.60
N VAL A 140 8.72 -10.43 2.31
CA VAL A 140 8.05 -11.22 1.29
C VAL A 140 9.04 -11.51 0.17
N TRP A 141 9.08 -12.76 -0.28
CA TRP A 141 9.89 -13.20 -1.41
C TRP A 141 9.00 -13.57 -2.57
N LYS A 142 9.45 -13.30 -3.79
CA LYS A 142 8.76 -13.73 -4.98
C LYS A 142 9.57 -14.74 -5.77
N ARG A 143 8.89 -15.78 -6.23
CA ARG A 143 9.39 -16.74 -7.21
C ARG A 143 8.74 -16.42 -8.53
N GLN A 144 9.52 -16.00 -9.50
CA GLN A 144 9.05 -15.81 -10.88
C GLN A 144 9.23 -17.11 -11.65
N VAL A 145 8.15 -17.58 -12.26
CA VAL A 145 8.18 -18.74 -13.17
C VAL A 145 8.05 -18.22 -14.58
N PHE A 146 9.05 -18.52 -15.41
CA PHE A 146 9.07 -18.07 -16.79
C PHE A 146 8.41 -19.10 -17.72
N THR A 147 8.00 -18.64 -18.90
CA THR A 147 7.32 -19.50 -19.88
C THR A 147 8.19 -20.64 -20.41
N ASP A 148 9.50 -20.54 -20.30
CA ASP A 148 10.45 -21.61 -20.65
C ASP A 148 10.59 -22.71 -19.58
N GLY A 149 9.87 -22.60 -18.46
CA GLY A 149 9.89 -23.53 -17.36
C GLY A 149 10.97 -23.27 -16.30
N THR A 150 11.85 -22.29 -16.53
CA THR A 150 12.81 -21.85 -15.52
C THR A 150 12.17 -20.95 -14.49
N ASP A 151 12.83 -20.79 -13.35
CA ASP A 151 12.36 -19.93 -12.27
C ASP A 151 13.50 -19.16 -11.61
N GLU A 152 13.14 -18.11 -10.90
CA GLU A 152 14.06 -17.22 -10.21
C GLU A 152 13.42 -16.72 -8.90
N TRP A 153 14.18 -16.78 -7.82
CA TRP A 153 13.79 -16.17 -6.55
C TRP A 153 14.32 -14.76 -6.43
N VAL A 154 13.45 -13.83 -6.08
CA VAL A 154 13.78 -12.44 -5.82
C VAL A 154 13.42 -12.12 -4.37
N GLY A 155 14.41 -11.63 -3.62
CA GLY A 155 14.20 -11.17 -2.26
C GLY A 155 13.52 -9.82 -2.25
N CYS A 156 12.54 -9.69 -1.39
CA CYS A 156 11.76 -8.49 -1.12
C CYS A 156 10.93 -7.97 -2.28
N ALA A 157 9.70 -7.77 -2.02
CA ALA A 157 8.71 -7.29 -2.97
C ALA A 157 9.07 -5.94 -3.59
#